data_062f67a3dd9120bb3b585425fc62263d
#
_entry.id   062f67a3dd9120bb3b585425fc62263d
#
_cell.length_a   1.000
_cell.length_b   1.000
_cell.length_c   1.000
_cell.angle_alpha   90.00
_cell.angle_beta   90.00
_cell.angle_gamma   90.00
#
_symmetry.space_group_name_H-M   'P 1'
#
loop_
_entity.id
_entity.type
_entity.pdbx_description
1 polymer ?
#
loop_
_entity_poly.entity_id
_entity_poly.type
_entity_poly.pdbx_seq_one_letter_code
_entity_poly.pdbx_strand_id
1 'polypeptide(L)'
;MLKSTSLAALLAVALVLPATADTIRVGMSGGYFPFTFVRQDTLQGFEVDLMNALAERTGDTVEFSTMSFSGLIGALESGRIDTIANQITITPDREAKFAFSQPYVYDGAQVVVKLGNETEITGVDSLRGRTVAVNLGSNFEQLLRELPFADEINIKTYESNIEQDTALGRVDAFVMDRVSSAQVIKESPLPLALAGPPFSEIQNALPFRNDAEGLALRDRLDAALSEMNADGTLTAISEKWLGLDVTVPAG
;
A
#
# COMPACT_ATOMS: atom_id res chain seq x y z
N MET A 1 65.39 -30.65 34.90
CA MET A 1 64.57 -29.50 35.30
C MET A 1 63.72 -29.17 34.08
N LEU A 2 62.45 -29.71 33.98
CA LEU A 2 61.49 -29.40 32.93
C LEU A 2 60.53 -28.30 33.45
N LYS A 3 60.48 -27.18 32.76
CA LYS A 3 59.54 -26.11 33.09
C LYS A 3 58.29 -26.36 32.25
N SER A 4 57.16 -26.67 32.92
CA SER A 4 55.84 -26.76 32.32
C SER A 4 55.23 -25.34 32.18
N THR A 5 55.00 -24.87 30.97
CA THR A 5 54.25 -23.65 30.70
C THR A 5 52.80 -24.06 30.42
N SER A 6 51.91 -23.75 31.39
CA SER A 6 50.43 -23.90 31.21
C SER A 6 49.90 -22.74 30.41
N LEU A 7 49.33 -23.05 29.21
CA LEU A 7 48.65 -22.11 28.36
C LEU A 7 47.16 -22.07 28.79
N ALA A 8 46.74 -21.02 29.46
CA ALA A 8 45.34 -20.80 29.82
C ALA A 8 44.59 -20.24 28.61
N ALA A 9 43.70 -21.04 28.02
CA ALA A 9 42.77 -20.59 26.97
C ALA A 9 41.63 -19.83 27.61
N LEU A 10 41.53 -18.52 27.36
CA LEU A 10 40.36 -17.70 27.71
C LEU A 10 39.26 -18.02 26.69
N LEU A 11 38.20 -18.67 27.14
CA LEU A 11 36.95 -18.82 26.38
C LEU A 11 36.17 -17.50 26.51
N ALA A 12 36.14 -16.69 25.46
CA ALA A 12 35.25 -15.54 25.37
C ALA A 12 33.82 -16.04 25.08
N VAL A 13 32.97 -16.08 26.10
CA VAL A 13 31.52 -16.31 25.93
C VAL A 13 30.91 -15.02 25.41
N ALA A 14 30.55 -14.97 24.11
CA ALA A 14 29.77 -13.89 23.56
C ALA A 14 28.36 -13.98 24.20
N LEU A 15 28.01 -13.03 25.04
CA LEU A 15 26.64 -12.82 25.52
C LEU A 15 25.83 -12.35 24.31
N VAL A 16 25.03 -13.24 23.71
CA VAL A 16 23.97 -12.89 22.81
C VAL A 16 22.84 -12.32 23.67
N LEU A 17 22.75 -10.99 23.74
CA LEU A 17 21.58 -10.34 24.32
C LEU A 17 20.36 -10.73 23.49
N PRO A 18 19.24 -11.16 24.11
CA PRO A 18 18.00 -11.37 23.36
C PRO A 18 17.61 -10.03 22.74
N ALA A 19 17.41 -10.00 21.43
CA ALA A 19 16.78 -8.88 20.76
C ALA A 19 15.37 -8.73 21.36
N THR A 20 15.09 -7.61 21.98
CA THR A 20 13.73 -7.31 22.44
C THR A 20 12.88 -7.12 21.18
N ALA A 21 11.77 -7.87 21.07
CA ALA A 21 10.79 -7.65 20.03
C ALA A 21 10.22 -6.25 20.15
N ASP A 22 10.34 -5.44 19.10
CA ASP A 22 9.72 -4.14 19.03
C ASP A 22 8.26 -4.27 18.56
N THR A 23 7.42 -3.29 18.89
CA THR A 23 6.06 -3.22 18.34
C THR A 23 6.01 -2.20 17.22
N ILE A 24 5.69 -2.65 16.01
CA ILE A 24 5.52 -1.80 14.83
C ILE A 24 4.08 -1.32 14.79
N ARG A 25 3.86 -0.01 14.93
CA ARG A 25 2.53 0.61 14.84
C ARG A 25 2.21 0.91 13.38
N VAL A 26 1.24 0.19 12.83
CA VAL A 26 0.88 0.26 11.40
C VAL A 26 -0.46 0.93 11.23
N GLY A 27 -0.50 2.01 10.44
CA GLY A 27 -1.73 2.69 10.05
C GLY A 27 -2.32 2.12 8.76
N MET A 28 -3.65 1.97 8.71
CA MET A 28 -4.39 1.56 7.51
C MET A 28 -5.85 2.04 7.55
N SER A 29 -6.52 2.07 6.39
CA SER A 29 -7.90 2.57 6.34
C SER A 29 -8.94 1.56 6.84
N GLY A 30 -8.68 0.25 6.68
CA GLY A 30 -9.64 -0.80 7.02
C GLY A 30 -10.87 -0.85 6.12
N GLY A 31 -10.88 -0.09 5.02
CA GLY A 31 -11.97 -0.05 4.05
C GLY A 31 -11.54 -0.26 2.59
N TYR A 32 -10.31 -0.67 2.36
CA TYR A 32 -9.69 -0.79 1.04
C TYR A 32 -9.52 -2.26 0.60
N PHE A 33 -10.61 -2.83 0.10
CA PHE A 33 -10.62 -4.23 -0.40
C PHE A 33 -9.83 -4.35 -1.71
N PRO A 34 -9.00 -5.40 -1.88
CA PRO A 34 -8.68 -6.49 -0.97
C PRO A 34 -7.37 -6.28 -0.17
N PHE A 35 -6.82 -5.08 -0.13
CA PHE A 35 -5.53 -4.77 0.49
C PHE A 35 -5.63 -4.68 2.02
N THR A 36 -6.55 -3.86 2.54
CA THR A 36 -6.79 -3.71 3.97
C THR A 36 -8.27 -3.40 4.22
N PHE A 37 -9.01 -4.35 4.79
CA PHE A 37 -10.45 -4.21 5.00
C PHE A 37 -10.94 -4.98 6.22
N VAL A 38 -12.06 -4.52 6.79
CA VAL A 38 -12.74 -5.21 7.88
C VAL A 38 -13.88 -6.05 7.31
N ARG A 39 -13.90 -7.34 7.64
CA ARG A 39 -14.99 -8.26 7.34
C ARG A 39 -15.26 -9.11 8.56
N GLN A 40 -16.53 -9.17 9.01
CA GLN A 40 -16.93 -9.89 10.23
C GLN A 40 -16.10 -9.48 11.45
N ASP A 41 -15.96 -8.16 11.66
CA ASP A 41 -15.18 -7.53 12.74
C ASP A 41 -13.69 -7.91 12.77
N THR A 42 -13.18 -8.50 11.68
CA THR A 42 -11.78 -8.88 11.56
C THR A 42 -11.10 -8.05 10.48
N LEU A 43 -10.01 -7.35 10.86
CA LEU A 43 -9.13 -6.67 9.92
C LEU A 43 -8.30 -7.70 9.16
N GLN A 44 -8.32 -7.65 7.85
CA GLN A 44 -7.68 -8.61 6.97
C GLN A 44 -7.34 -7.99 5.61
N GLY A 45 -6.58 -8.70 4.79
CA GLY A 45 -6.21 -8.29 3.45
C GLY A 45 -4.73 -8.54 3.15
N PHE A 46 -4.34 -8.23 1.94
CA PHE A 46 -2.97 -8.39 1.46
C PHE A 46 -1.94 -7.72 2.39
N GLU A 47 -2.18 -6.49 2.79
CA GLU A 47 -1.21 -5.72 3.59
C GLU A 47 -1.22 -6.13 5.07
N VAL A 48 -2.31 -6.69 5.57
CA VAL A 48 -2.33 -7.28 6.91
C VAL A 48 -1.44 -8.51 6.95
N ASP A 49 -1.54 -9.40 5.95
CA ASP A 49 -0.66 -10.57 5.84
C ASP A 49 0.79 -10.16 5.56
N LEU A 50 1.03 -9.17 4.72
CA LEU A 50 2.36 -8.62 4.45
C LEU A 50 3.03 -8.16 5.74
N MET A 51 2.36 -7.31 6.53
CA MET A 51 2.94 -6.77 7.76
C MET A 51 3.17 -7.83 8.83
N ASN A 52 2.28 -8.81 8.95
CA ASN A 52 2.48 -9.94 9.86
C ASN A 52 3.69 -10.80 9.45
N ALA A 53 3.85 -11.08 8.15
CA ALA A 53 4.99 -11.85 7.65
C ALA A 53 6.32 -11.08 7.81
N LEU A 54 6.32 -9.77 7.61
CA LEU A 54 7.49 -8.92 7.87
C LEU A 54 7.88 -8.95 9.36
N ALA A 55 6.91 -8.77 10.25
CA ALA A 55 7.14 -8.80 11.69
C ALA A 55 7.65 -10.15 12.18
N GLU A 56 7.10 -11.27 11.66
CA GLU A 56 7.59 -12.62 11.96
C GLU A 56 9.07 -12.77 11.60
N ARG A 57 9.51 -12.25 10.45
CA ARG A 57 10.90 -12.33 10.00
C ARG A 57 11.86 -11.46 10.81
N THR A 58 11.42 -10.28 11.22
CA THR A 58 12.23 -9.36 12.02
C THR A 58 12.23 -9.70 13.51
N GLY A 59 11.32 -10.60 13.95
CA GLY A 59 11.11 -10.92 15.37
C GLY A 59 10.32 -9.84 16.11
N ASP A 60 9.64 -8.95 15.38
CA ASP A 60 8.82 -7.87 15.91
C ASP A 60 7.35 -8.32 16.10
N THR A 61 6.53 -7.43 16.68
CA THR A 61 5.06 -7.56 16.74
C THR A 61 4.41 -6.41 15.96
N VAL A 62 3.16 -6.57 15.54
CA VAL A 62 2.42 -5.53 14.82
C VAL A 62 1.21 -5.08 15.63
N GLU A 63 1.03 -3.76 15.73
CA GLU A 63 -0.19 -3.13 16.23
C GLU A 63 -0.85 -2.36 15.09
N PHE A 64 -2.02 -2.81 14.65
CA PHE A 64 -2.77 -2.15 13.58
C PHE A 64 -3.70 -1.08 14.13
N SER A 65 -3.66 0.12 13.52
CA SER A 65 -4.56 1.25 13.82
C SER A 65 -5.33 1.64 12.56
N THR A 66 -6.67 1.56 12.62
CA THR A 66 -7.53 1.98 11.50
C THR A 66 -7.99 3.43 11.65
N MET A 67 -7.91 4.19 10.55
CA MET A 67 -8.35 5.58 10.47
C MET A 67 -8.70 5.96 9.04
N SER A 68 -9.25 7.17 8.79
CA SER A 68 -9.47 7.65 7.42
C SER A 68 -8.15 7.68 6.63
N PHE A 69 -8.22 7.40 5.32
CA PHE A 69 -7.04 7.45 4.45
C PHE A 69 -6.34 8.82 4.52
N SER A 70 -7.13 9.90 4.48
CA SER A 70 -6.63 11.28 4.56
C SER A 70 -5.88 11.57 5.87
N GLY A 71 -6.16 10.84 6.94
CA GLY A 71 -5.51 10.99 8.25
C GLY A 71 -4.19 10.24 8.40
N LEU A 72 -3.89 9.25 7.52
CA LEU A 72 -2.73 8.36 7.66
C LEU A 72 -1.39 9.10 7.59
N ILE A 73 -1.24 10.00 6.63
CA ILE A 73 0.00 10.76 6.45
C ILE A 73 0.30 11.62 7.69
N GLY A 74 -0.70 12.34 8.22
CA GLY A 74 -0.53 13.13 9.44
C GLY A 74 -0.25 12.28 10.69
N ALA A 75 -0.76 11.04 10.74
CA ALA A 75 -0.45 10.11 11.82
C ALA A 75 1.00 9.64 11.76
N LEU A 76 1.54 9.39 10.56
CA LEU A 76 2.95 9.04 10.35
C LEU A 76 3.87 10.22 10.69
N GLU A 77 3.57 11.42 10.19
CA GLU A 77 4.35 12.65 10.47
C GLU A 77 4.43 12.95 11.96
N SER A 78 3.34 12.74 12.69
CA SER A 78 3.29 12.98 14.15
C SER A 78 3.88 11.84 14.99
N GLY A 79 4.33 10.73 14.39
CA GLY A 79 4.87 9.57 15.11
C GLY A 79 3.83 8.77 15.88
N ARG A 80 2.54 8.93 15.60
CA ARG A 80 1.47 8.07 16.17
C ARG A 80 1.50 6.66 15.61
N ILE A 81 1.96 6.52 14.37
CA ILE A 81 2.25 5.26 13.69
C ILE A 81 3.67 5.29 13.14
N ASP A 82 4.25 4.13 12.88
CA ASP A 82 5.62 3.98 12.41
C ASP A 82 5.71 3.79 10.90
N THR A 83 4.65 3.22 10.31
CA THR A 83 4.48 3.06 8.87
C THR A 83 3.00 3.03 8.49
N ILE A 84 2.75 3.12 7.19
CA ILE A 84 1.40 2.98 6.61
C ILE A 84 1.40 1.79 5.66
N ALA A 85 0.50 0.83 5.89
CA ALA A 85 0.18 -0.25 4.97
C ALA A 85 -1.22 0.00 4.39
N ASN A 86 -1.27 0.72 3.26
CA ASN A 86 -2.50 1.14 2.58
C ASN A 86 -2.25 1.55 1.12
N GLN A 87 -1.43 0.79 0.41
CA GLN A 87 -1.05 1.02 -0.99
C GLN A 87 -0.55 2.45 -1.22
N ILE A 88 0.43 2.88 -0.42
CA ILE A 88 0.98 4.23 -0.55
C ILE A 88 1.91 4.28 -1.76
N THR A 89 1.42 4.92 -2.81
CA THR A 89 2.19 5.13 -4.04
C THR A 89 3.40 6.04 -3.78
N ILE A 90 4.55 5.64 -4.28
CA ILE A 90 5.76 6.47 -4.31
C ILE A 90 5.50 7.62 -5.29
N THR A 91 5.59 8.85 -4.80
CA THR A 91 5.51 10.08 -5.61
C THR A 91 6.61 11.05 -5.19
N PRO A 92 7.08 11.95 -6.09
CA PRO A 92 8.11 12.92 -5.74
C PRO A 92 7.78 13.76 -4.49
N ASP A 93 6.51 14.17 -4.35
CA ASP A 93 6.05 14.95 -3.18
C ASP A 93 6.13 14.16 -1.87
N ARG A 94 5.88 12.86 -1.93
CA ARG A 94 5.97 11.96 -0.77
C ARG A 94 7.42 11.59 -0.46
N GLU A 95 8.25 11.33 -1.47
CA GLU A 95 9.70 11.09 -1.30
C GLU A 95 10.44 12.28 -0.71
N ALA A 96 9.98 13.51 -0.96
CA ALA A 96 10.53 14.70 -0.34
C ALA A 96 10.33 14.76 1.18
N LYS A 97 9.38 13.98 1.73
CA LYS A 97 9.01 13.98 3.16
C LYS A 97 9.32 12.68 3.88
N PHE A 98 9.23 11.57 3.20
CA PHE A 98 9.31 10.21 3.76
C PHE A 98 10.38 9.38 3.09
N ALA A 99 10.98 8.48 3.86
CA ALA A 99 11.74 7.37 3.31
C ALA A 99 10.77 6.23 2.95
N PHE A 100 11.03 5.54 1.86
CA PHE A 100 10.22 4.40 1.43
C PHE A 100 11.00 3.08 1.49
N SER A 101 10.30 1.98 1.69
CA SER A 101 10.81 0.65 1.38
C SER A 101 10.99 0.50 -0.14
N GLN A 102 11.58 -0.62 -0.57
CA GLN A 102 11.42 -1.06 -1.95
C GLN A 102 9.92 -1.27 -2.26
N PRO A 103 9.50 -1.10 -3.53
CA PRO A 103 8.12 -1.40 -3.90
C PRO A 103 7.75 -2.86 -3.65
N TYR A 104 6.53 -3.10 -3.16
CA TYR A 104 5.98 -4.44 -2.97
C TYR A 104 4.74 -4.70 -3.83
N VAL A 105 4.19 -3.68 -4.50
CA VAL A 105 3.12 -3.78 -5.50
C VAL A 105 3.42 -2.86 -6.68
N TYR A 106 3.25 -3.41 -7.88
CA TYR A 106 3.29 -2.71 -9.16
C TYR A 106 1.90 -2.79 -9.79
N ASP A 107 1.30 -1.65 -10.11
CA ASP A 107 -0.06 -1.56 -10.63
C ASP A 107 -0.21 -0.35 -11.56
N GLY A 108 -1.42 0.04 -11.88
CA GLY A 108 -1.73 1.19 -12.72
C GLY A 108 -2.98 1.94 -12.26
N ALA A 109 -3.00 3.26 -12.49
CA ALA A 109 -4.17 4.09 -12.27
C ALA A 109 -5.24 3.79 -13.32
N GLN A 110 -6.46 3.50 -12.88
CA GLN A 110 -7.56 2.98 -13.70
C GLN A 110 -8.82 3.85 -13.55
N VAL A 111 -9.45 4.15 -14.67
CA VAL A 111 -10.79 4.75 -14.69
C VAL A 111 -11.84 3.64 -14.53
N VAL A 112 -12.77 3.86 -13.61
CA VAL A 112 -13.91 2.96 -13.37
C VAL A 112 -15.21 3.73 -13.53
N VAL A 113 -16.18 3.12 -14.18
CA VAL A 113 -17.47 3.72 -14.49
C VAL A 113 -18.62 2.81 -14.09
N LYS A 114 -19.84 3.34 -14.10
CA LYS A 114 -21.04 2.51 -14.06
C LYS A 114 -21.07 1.59 -15.27
N LEU A 115 -21.44 0.33 -15.07
CA LEU A 115 -21.59 -0.67 -16.12
C LEU A 115 -22.51 -0.15 -17.26
N GLY A 116 -22.03 -0.21 -18.47
CA GLY A 116 -22.67 0.31 -19.67
C GLY A 116 -22.13 1.66 -20.13
N ASN A 117 -21.46 2.43 -19.25
CA ASN A 117 -20.86 3.72 -19.59
C ASN A 117 -19.44 3.60 -20.18
N GLU A 118 -18.83 2.41 -20.15
CA GLU A 118 -17.48 2.14 -20.71
C GLU A 118 -17.41 2.30 -22.23
N THR A 119 -18.54 2.43 -22.90
CA THR A 119 -18.62 2.75 -24.33
C THR A 119 -18.51 4.25 -24.61
N GLU A 120 -18.85 5.10 -23.64
CA GLU A 120 -18.75 6.57 -23.73
C GLU A 120 -17.47 7.07 -23.06
N ILE A 121 -17.10 6.50 -21.92
CA ILE A 121 -15.88 6.81 -21.19
C ILE A 121 -14.92 5.65 -21.43
N THR A 122 -14.00 5.85 -22.35
CA THR A 122 -13.09 4.79 -22.84
C THR A 122 -11.68 4.91 -22.28
N GLY A 123 -11.48 5.74 -21.23
CA GLY A 123 -10.22 5.98 -20.57
C GLY A 123 -10.09 7.42 -20.08
N VAL A 124 -8.89 7.79 -19.66
CA VAL A 124 -8.61 9.09 -19.01
C VAL A 124 -8.96 10.29 -19.91
N ASP A 125 -8.71 10.22 -21.21
CA ASP A 125 -8.98 11.33 -22.15
C ASP A 125 -10.47 11.65 -22.28
N SER A 126 -11.35 10.67 -21.99
CA SER A 126 -12.81 10.82 -22.03
C SER A 126 -13.39 11.46 -20.75
N LEU A 127 -12.55 11.84 -19.79
CA LEU A 127 -12.98 12.47 -18.52
C LEU A 127 -13.25 13.96 -18.66
N ARG A 128 -12.97 14.58 -19.80
CA ARG A 128 -13.31 15.99 -20.09
C ARG A 128 -14.80 16.24 -19.95
N GLY A 129 -15.16 17.27 -19.19
CA GLY A 129 -16.56 17.63 -18.89
C GLY A 129 -17.26 16.67 -17.91
N ARG A 130 -16.57 15.68 -17.36
CA ARG A 130 -17.12 14.67 -16.44
C ARG A 130 -16.89 15.01 -14.98
N THR A 131 -17.74 14.47 -14.11
CA THR A 131 -17.54 14.49 -12.66
C THR A 131 -16.84 13.21 -12.23
N VAL A 132 -15.63 13.34 -11.70
CA VAL A 132 -14.76 12.21 -11.34
C VAL A 132 -14.45 12.19 -9.84
N ALA A 133 -14.74 11.07 -9.20
CA ALA A 133 -14.46 10.86 -7.80
C ALA A 133 -13.06 10.27 -7.57
N VAL A 134 -12.40 10.73 -6.51
CA VAL A 134 -11.12 10.19 -6.01
C VAL A 134 -11.10 10.24 -4.50
N ASN A 135 -10.27 9.41 -3.85
CA ASN A 135 -10.06 9.53 -2.42
C ASN A 135 -9.25 10.79 -2.10
N LEU A 136 -9.68 11.51 -1.06
CA LEU A 136 -9.04 12.74 -0.59
C LEU A 136 -7.57 12.47 -0.20
N GLY A 137 -6.64 13.22 -0.81
CA GLY A 137 -5.21 13.11 -0.57
C GLY A 137 -4.53 11.90 -1.23
N SER A 138 -5.23 11.22 -2.15
CA SER A 138 -4.65 10.11 -2.92
C SER A 138 -3.74 10.63 -4.04
N ASN A 139 -2.82 9.77 -4.49
CA ASN A 139 -2.06 10.01 -5.72
C ASN A 139 -2.96 10.10 -6.96
N PHE A 140 -4.14 9.48 -6.95
CA PHE A 140 -5.11 9.55 -8.05
C PHE A 140 -5.70 10.96 -8.18
N GLU A 141 -5.93 11.66 -7.07
CA GLU A 141 -6.30 13.08 -7.09
C GLU A 141 -5.19 13.91 -7.74
N GLN A 142 -3.93 13.69 -7.34
CA GLN A 142 -2.78 14.39 -7.92
C GLN A 142 -2.66 14.11 -9.42
N LEU A 143 -2.72 12.84 -9.84
CA LEU A 143 -2.66 12.46 -11.26
C LEU A 143 -3.71 13.17 -12.10
N LEU A 144 -4.97 13.27 -11.63
CA LEU A 144 -6.02 13.96 -12.36
C LEU A 144 -5.77 15.47 -12.43
N ARG A 145 -5.24 16.09 -11.36
CA ARG A 145 -4.92 17.53 -11.32
C ARG A 145 -3.72 17.90 -12.19
N GLU A 146 -2.85 16.96 -12.51
CA GLU A 146 -1.67 17.14 -13.38
C GLU A 146 -1.97 16.91 -14.87
N LEU A 147 -3.17 16.44 -15.20
CA LEU A 147 -3.57 16.27 -16.60
C LEU A 147 -3.59 17.62 -17.34
N PRO A 148 -3.16 17.67 -18.60
CA PRO A 148 -3.19 18.92 -19.40
C PRO A 148 -4.57 19.57 -19.53
N PHE A 149 -5.62 18.82 -19.20
CA PHE A 149 -7.03 19.23 -19.25
C PHE A 149 -7.74 19.10 -17.88
N ALA A 150 -6.99 19.15 -16.79
CA ALA A 150 -7.54 19.03 -15.43
C ALA A 150 -8.70 20.01 -15.16
N ASP A 151 -8.60 21.25 -15.71
CA ASP A 151 -9.62 22.29 -15.56
C ASP A 151 -10.97 21.93 -16.24
N GLU A 152 -10.97 20.95 -17.14
CA GLU A 152 -12.16 20.44 -17.78
C GLU A 152 -12.84 19.31 -16.99
N ILE A 153 -12.20 18.80 -15.90
CA ILE A 153 -12.71 17.72 -15.07
C ILE A 153 -13.27 18.30 -13.77
N ASN A 154 -14.51 17.92 -13.42
CA ASN A 154 -15.06 18.23 -12.10
C ASN A 154 -14.60 17.16 -11.08
N ILE A 155 -13.41 17.35 -10.51
CA ILE A 155 -12.82 16.42 -9.52
C ILE A 155 -13.54 16.58 -8.18
N LYS A 156 -14.12 15.49 -7.66
CA LYS A 156 -14.72 15.40 -6.32
C LYS A 156 -13.91 14.47 -5.44
N THR A 157 -13.52 14.96 -4.26
CA THR A 157 -12.81 14.17 -3.27
C THR A 157 -13.74 13.52 -2.27
N TYR A 158 -13.46 12.28 -1.90
CA TYR A 158 -14.26 11.43 -1.04
C TYR A 158 -13.40 10.82 0.07
N GLU A 159 -13.99 10.64 1.25
CA GLU A 159 -13.39 9.82 2.31
C GLU A 159 -13.77 8.33 2.17
N SER A 160 -14.93 8.04 1.55
CA SER A 160 -15.46 6.68 1.34
C SER A 160 -16.59 6.67 0.32
N ASN A 161 -17.06 5.46 -0.07
CA ASN A 161 -18.24 5.22 -0.89
C ASN A 161 -18.16 5.72 -2.35
N ILE A 162 -16.97 5.87 -2.90
CA ILE A 162 -16.80 6.31 -4.30
C ILE A 162 -17.41 5.31 -5.28
N GLU A 163 -17.32 4.03 -5.00
CA GLU A 163 -17.85 2.93 -5.81
C GLU A 163 -19.39 2.99 -5.86
N GLN A 164 -20.03 3.19 -4.70
CA GLN A 164 -21.48 3.28 -4.59
C GLN A 164 -22.02 4.50 -5.34
N ASP A 165 -21.38 5.66 -5.22
CA ASP A 165 -21.82 6.89 -5.87
C ASP A 165 -21.65 6.79 -7.40
N THR A 166 -20.60 6.12 -7.88
CA THR A 166 -20.41 5.82 -9.30
C THR A 166 -21.45 4.83 -9.82
N ALA A 167 -21.69 3.74 -9.08
CA ALA A 167 -22.71 2.75 -9.45
C ALA A 167 -24.12 3.35 -9.51
N LEU A 168 -24.43 4.33 -8.66
CA LEU A 168 -25.69 5.06 -8.66
C LEU A 168 -25.75 6.18 -9.71
N GLY A 169 -24.65 6.49 -10.38
CA GLY A 169 -24.56 7.56 -11.37
C GLY A 169 -24.57 8.98 -10.79
N ARG A 170 -24.17 9.14 -9.53
CA ARG A 170 -24.00 10.45 -8.87
C ARG A 170 -22.72 11.16 -9.30
N VAL A 171 -21.76 10.39 -9.75
CA VAL A 171 -20.54 10.78 -10.46
C VAL A 171 -20.40 9.95 -11.71
N ASP A 172 -19.70 10.44 -12.73
CA ASP A 172 -19.56 9.76 -14.02
C ASP A 172 -18.54 8.62 -13.94
N ALA A 173 -17.48 8.81 -13.14
CA ALA A 173 -16.39 7.87 -12.96
C ALA A 173 -15.71 8.03 -11.58
N PHE A 174 -14.91 7.05 -11.22
CA PHE A 174 -13.87 7.24 -10.22
C PHE A 174 -12.52 6.75 -10.75
N VAL A 175 -11.43 7.18 -10.10
CA VAL A 175 -10.07 6.70 -10.40
C VAL A 175 -9.47 6.06 -9.17
N MET A 176 -8.95 4.84 -9.34
CA MET A 176 -8.27 4.05 -8.32
C MET A 176 -7.26 3.11 -8.99
N ASP A 177 -6.53 2.31 -8.23
CA ASP A 177 -5.70 1.26 -8.80
C ASP A 177 -6.53 0.18 -9.53
N ARG A 178 -5.91 -0.42 -10.53
CA ARG A 178 -6.58 -1.40 -11.38
C ARG A 178 -6.92 -2.69 -10.63
N VAL A 179 -6.02 -3.14 -9.75
CA VAL A 179 -6.16 -4.43 -9.06
C VAL A 179 -7.34 -4.39 -8.09
N SER A 180 -7.42 -3.39 -7.20
CA SER A 180 -8.58 -3.22 -6.31
C SER A 180 -9.87 -3.04 -7.11
N SER A 181 -9.85 -2.18 -8.13
CA SER A 181 -11.01 -1.94 -9.00
C SER A 181 -11.54 -3.22 -9.63
N ALA A 182 -10.65 -4.07 -10.18
CA ALA A 182 -11.04 -5.35 -10.77
C ALA A 182 -11.61 -6.32 -9.72
N GLN A 183 -11.03 -6.36 -8.51
CA GLN A 183 -11.52 -7.21 -7.43
C GLN A 183 -12.88 -6.72 -6.89
N VAL A 184 -13.06 -5.41 -6.74
CA VAL A 184 -14.36 -4.83 -6.36
C VAL A 184 -15.44 -5.19 -7.40
N ILE A 185 -15.16 -5.05 -8.68
CA ILE A 185 -16.10 -5.40 -9.76
C ILE A 185 -16.46 -6.89 -9.73
N LYS A 186 -15.48 -7.75 -9.45
CA LYS A 186 -15.68 -9.21 -9.40
C LYS A 186 -16.48 -9.66 -8.19
N GLU A 187 -16.22 -9.08 -7.00
CA GLU A 187 -16.72 -9.59 -5.73
C GLU A 187 -17.97 -8.82 -5.22
N SER A 188 -18.23 -7.60 -5.73
CA SER A 188 -19.37 -6.81 -5.29
C SER A 188 -20.53 -6.87 -6.29
N PRO A 189 -21.79 -6.70 -5.83
CA PRO A 189 -22.95 -6.64 -6.72
C PRO A 189 -23.10 -5.27 -7.42
N LEU A 190 -22.17 -4.33 -7.24
CA LEU A 190 -22.25 -3.01 -7.82
C LEU A 190 -22.06 -3.08 -9.35
N PRO A 191 -22.93 -2.44 -10.13
CA PRO A 191 -22.82 -2.41 -11.59
C PRO A 191 -21.70 -1.46 -12.04
N LEU A 192 -20.45 -1.92 -11.95
CA LEU A 192 -19.24 -1.18 -12.30
C LEU A 192 -18.48 -1.87 -13.44
N ALA A 193 -17.72 -1.10 -14.21
CA ALA A 193 -16.84 -1.60 -15.26
C ALA A 193 -15.54 -0.79 -15.31
N LEU A 194 -14.43 -1.43 -15.71
CA LEU A 194 -13.20 -0.73 -16.06
C LEU A 194 -13.37 -0.01 -17.38
N ALA A 195 -12.90 1.24 -17.48
CA ALA A 195 -12.99 2.06 -18.69
C ALA A 195 -11.60 2.29 -19.29
N GLY A 196 -11.31 1.66 -20.40
CA GLY A 196 -10.02 1.71 -21.08
C GLY A 196 -8.88 1.03 -20.33
N PRO A 197 -7.64 1.19 -20.80
CA PRO A 197 -6.45 0.70 -20.11
C PRO A 197 -6.08 1.59 -18.92
N PRO A 198 -5.21 1.10 -17.99
CA PRO A 198 -4.55 1.96 -17.02
C PRO A 198 -3.79 3.08 -17.72
N PHE A 199 -3.80 4.29 -17.13
CA PHE A 199 -3.21 5.48 -17.77
C PHE A 199 -1.92 5.99 -17.10
N SER A 200 -1.54 5.41 -15.97
CA SER A 200 -0.29 5.70 -15.27
C SER A 200 0.16 4.47 -14.51
N GLU A 201 1.44 4.15 -14.58
CA GLU A 201 2.04 3.13 -13.72
C GLU A 201 2.18 3.67 -12.30
N ILE A 202 1.95 2.82 -11.31
CA ILE A 202 2.10 3.13 -9.89
C ILE A 202 2.93 2.05 -9.20
N GLN A 203 3.75 2.48 -8.25
CA GLN A 203 4.55 1.61 -7.40
C GLN A 203 4.19 1.93 -5.95
N ASN A 204 3.79 0.93 -5.19
CA ASN A 204 3.39 1.09 -3.80
C ASN A 204 4.44 0.51 -2.87
N ALA A 205 4.75 1.28 -1.82
CA ALA A 205 5.76 0.94 -0.83
C ALA A 205 5.33 1.39 0.57
N LEU A 206 6.01 0.90 1.59
CA LEU A 206 5.82 1.33 2.97
C LEU A 206 6.56 2.64 3.20
N PRO A 207 5.87 3.74 3.60
CA PRO A 207 6.51 5.00 3.97
C PRO A 207 6.93 5.00 5.44
N PHE A 208 8.03 5.65 5.73
CA PHE A 208 8.58 5.83 7.07
C PHE A 208 8.97 7.28 7.29
N ARG A 209 9.02 7.74 8.55
CA ARG A 209 9.58 9.05 8.87
C ARG A 209 11.05 9.11 8.43
N ASN A 210 11.47 10.25 7.94
CA ASN A 210 12.85 10.48 7.51
C ASN A 210 13.72 10.94 8.71
N ASP A 211 13.70 10.15 9.79
CA ASP A 211 14.52 10.30 10.99
C ASP A 211 15.28 8.99 11.30
N ALA A 212 16.12 9.00 12.31
CA ALA A 212 16.96 7.84 12.62
C ALA A 212 16.17 6.57 12.95
N GLU A 213 15.02 6.70 13.64
CA GLU A 213 14.16 5.57 14.01
C GLU A 213 13.42 5.02 12.77
N GLY A 214 12.82 5.92 11.98
CA GLY A 214 12.11 5.54 10.76
C GLY A 214 13.04 4.88 9.73
N LEU A 215 14.25 5.40 9.55
CA LEU A 215 15.24 4.83 8.64
C LEU A 215 15.71 3.45 9.12
N ALA A 216 15.97 3.26 10.42
CA ALA A 216 16.36 1.97 10.97
C ALA A 216 15.24 0.91 10.80
N LEU A 217 13.98 1.29 11.04
CA LEU A 217 12.83 0.41 10.81
C LEU A 217 12.67 0.08 9.33
N ARG A 218 12.76 1.08 8.44
CA ARG A 218 12.72 0.89 6.99
C ARG A 218 13.76 -0.14 6.54
N ASP A 219 15.02 0.01 6.97
CA ASP A 219 16.11 -0.88 6.55
C ASP A 219 15.88 -2.33 7.01
N ARG A 220 15.34 -2.54 8.23
CA ARG A 220 15.01 -3.88 8.73
C ARG A 220 13.87 -4.51 7.91
N LEU A 221 12.78 -3.77 7.67
CA LEU A 221 11.63 -4.28 6.91
C LEU A 221 11.98 -4.48 5.44
N ASP A 222 12.85 -3.65 4.87
CA ASP A 222 13.30 -3.75 3.48
C ASP A 222 14.15 -5.02 3.26
N ALA A 223 15.01 -5.34 4.23
CA ALA A 223 15.77 -6.61 4.20
C ALA A 223 14.83 -7.83 4.26
N ALA A 224 13.84 -7.81 5.18
CA ALA A 224 12.85 -8.87 5.29
C ALA A 224 11.97 -8.98 4.02
N LEU A 225 11.60 -7.85 3.42
CA LEU A 225 10.86 -7.81 2.16
C LEU A 225 11.65 -8.42 0.99
N SER A 226 12.98 -8.16 0.95
CA SER A 226 13.87 -8.77 -0.04
C SER A 226 13.94 -10.30 0.10
N GLU A 227 13.97 -10.81 1.33
CA GLU A 227 13.91 -12.24 1.60
C GLU A 227 12.57 -12.84 1.19
N MET A 228 11.44 -12.16 1.46
CA MET A 228 10.09 -12.59 1.06
C MET A 228 9.92 -12.63 -0.46
N ASN A 229 10.55 -11.72 -1.18
CA ASN A 229 10.62 -11.76 -2.63
C ASN A 229 11.43 -12.99 -3.11
N ALA A 230 12.59 -13.23 -2.52
CA ALA A 230 13.50 -14.29 -2.94
C ALA A 230 12.94 -15.70 -2.71
N ASP A 231 12.18 -15.90 -1.63
CA ASP A 231 11.63 -17.23 -1.28
C ASP A 231 10.17 -17.44 -1.74
N GLY A 232 9.57 -16.45 -2.40
CA GLY A 232 8.21 -16.53 -2.96
C GLY A 232 7.09 -16.27 -1.94
N THR A 233 7.39 -15.90 -0.70
CA THR A 233 6.37 -15.58 0.32
C THR A 233 5.50 -14.41 -0.13
N LEU A 234 6.10 -13.35 -0.69
CA LEU A 234 5.37 -12.17 -1.14
C LEU A 234 4.44 -12.50 -2.32
N THR A 235 4.93 -13.27 -3.30
CA THR A 235 4.11 -13.80 -4.41
C THR A 235 2.93 -14.62 -3.89
N ALA A 236 3.15 -15.51 -2.92
CA ALA A 236 2.06 -16.32 -2.34
C ALA A 236 0.98 -15.47 -1.65
N ILE A 237 1.37 -14.39 -0.95
CA ILE A 237 0.42 -13.44 -0.36
C ILE A 237 -0.36 -12.70 -1.46
N SER A 238 0.32 -12.29 -2.55
CA SER A 238 -0.30 -11.66 -3.71
C SER A 238 -1.34 -12.56 -4.35
N GLU A 239 -0.98 -13.79 -4.69
CA GLU A 239 -1.89 -14.77 -5.29
C GLU A 239 -3.09 -15.11 -4.39
N LYS A 240 -2.86 -15.21 -3.07
CA LYS A 240 -3.93 -15.47 -2.08
C LYS A 240 -5.02 -14.41 -2.12
N TRP A 241 -4.67 -13.14 -2.17
CA TRP A 241 -5.61 -12.03 -2.02
C TRP A 241 -6.08 -11.45 -3.36
N LEU A 242 -5.19 -11.45 -4.36
CA LEU A 242 -5.41 -10.75 -5.62
C LEU A 242 -5.64 -11.73 -6.79
N GLY A 243 -5.28 -13.00 -6.63
CA GLY A 243 -5.38 -14.01 -7.68
C GLY A 243 -4.35 -13.87 -8.81
N LEU A 244 -3.36 -13.00 -8.62
CA LEU A 244 -2.25 -12.76 -9.54
C LEU A 244 -1.04 -12.22 -8.76
N ASP A 245 0.15 -12.32 -9.35
CA ASP A 245 1.36 -11.73 -8.79
C ASP A 245 1.51 -10.29 -9.27
N VAL A 246 1.42 -9.33 -8.34
CA VAL A 246 1.65 -7.89 -8.56
C VAL A 246 2.94 -7.40 -7.91
N THR A 247 3.76 -8.32 -7.42
CA THR A 247 4.97 -8.00 -6.63
C THR A 247 6.18 -7.74 -7.51
N VAL A 248 6.03 -7.95 -8.82
CA VAL A 248 7.03 -7.68 -9.85
C VAL A 248 6.43 -6.77 -10.93
N PRO A 249 7.26 -5.93 -11.59
CA PRO A 249 6.80 -5.13 -12.72
C PRO A 249 6.16 -6.01 -13.80
N ALA A 250 5.08 -5.53 -14.40
CA ALA A 250 4.53 -6.16 -15.59
C ALA A 250 5.57 -6.12 -16.71
N GLY A 251 5.89 -7.28 -17.29
CA GLY A 251 6.88 -7.44 -18.37
C GLY A 251 6.37 -6.90 -19.71
#